data_7f1e8e9d9b18a02e774c645af014fa1d
#
_entry.id   7f1e8e9d9b18a02e774c645af014fa1d
#
_cell.length_a   1.000
_cell.length_b   1.000
_cell.length_c   1.000
_cell.angle_alpha   90.00
_cell.angle_beta   90.00
_cell.angle_gamma   90.00
#
_symmetry.space_group_name_H-M   'P 1'
#
loop_
_entity.id
_entity.type
_entity.pdbx_description
1 polymer ?
#
loop_
_entity_poly.entity_id
_entity_poly.type
_entity_poly.pdbx_seq_one_letter_code
_entity_poly.pdbx_strand_id
1 'polypeptide(L)'
;MERLADDTIESFMNAIEERLAEGQKNKIPFSRFLEEKMDAFDYSNTSLAKKVFHRVEKKKEGTVSYVPVTRQAIGAWLRGSMPSSRDIYVTLGMAFEMNLEEINHILLETYMGYGLYCKNIDDALWIALINGLFPIDAFEDVRAHIEDILEENIQQDSRSLATMDLWVMLSEVKTLEEFYELIRSYKDEFKDGTRKFGQCLEEVIEEEYGYYDKAAWFLRDIGCLHCEAQFSK
;
A
#
# COMPACT_ATOMS: atom_id res chain seq x y z
N MET A 1 9.89 -37.00 14.76
CA MET A 1 9.86 -35.93 13.75
C MET A 1 8.89 -34.80 14.11
N GLU A 2 7.71 -35.06 14.69
CA GLU A 2 6.74 -34.00 15.08
C GLU A 2 7.28 -32.98 16.10
N ARG A 3 8.00 -33.41 17.14
CA ARG A 3 8.53 -32.48 18.17
C ARG A 3 9.55 -31.46 17.64
N LEU A 4 10.39 -31.83 16.66
CA LEU A 4 11.38 -30.91 16.07
C LEU A 4 10.73 -29.80 15.24
N ALA A 5 9.55 -30.03 14.65
CA ALA A 5 8.80 -29.04 13.91
C ALA A 5 8.13 -28.01 14.85
N ASP A 6 7.61 -28.49 16.00
CA ASP A 6 6.95 -27.61 16.98
C ASP A 6 7.96 -26.67 17.66
N ASP A 7 9.15 -27.16 18.06
CA ASP A 7 10.22 -26.34 18.64
C ASP A 7 10.72 -25.26 17.65
N THR A 8 10.73 -25.58 16.35
CA THR A 8 11.15 -24.63 15.30
C THR A 8 10.10 -23.54 15.07
N ILE A 9 8.81 -23.89 15.08
CA ILE A 9 7.70 -22.95 14.94
C ILE A 9 7.63 -22.02 16.16
N GLU A 10 7.75 -22.55 17.37
CA GLU A 10 7.76 -21.76 18.60
C GLU A 10 8.95 -20.78 18.65
N SER A 11 10.13 -21.21 18.24
CA SER A 11 11.31 -20.35 18.11
C SER A 11 11.11 -19.23 17.08
N PHE A 12 10.47 -19.52 15.96
CA PHE A 12 10.16 -18.53 14.91
C PHE A 12 9.11 -17.52 15.39
N MET A 13 8.06 -17.98 16.09
CA MET A 13 7.03 -17.13 16.67
C MET A 13 7.61 -16.17 17.71
N ASN A 14 8.45 -16.69 18.61
CA ASN A 14 9.14 -15.87 19.61
C ASN A 14 10.03 -14.79 18.95
N ALA A 15 10.74 -15.14 17.88
CA ALA A 15 11.56 -14.18 17.14
C ALA A 15 10.72 -13.09 16.45
N ILE A 16 9.52 -13.42 15.94
CA ILE A 16 8.58 -12.44 15.39
C ILE A 16 8.04 -11.54 16.49
N GLU A 17 7.62 -12.10 17.64
CA GLU A 17 7.11 -11.33 18.78
C GLU A 17 8.17 -10.38 19.34
N GLU A 18 9.42 -10.81 19.44
CA GLU A 18 10.54 -9.95 19.84
C GLU A 18 10.75 -8.80 18.86
N ARG A 19 10.77 -9.08 17.56
CA ARG A 19 10.90 -8.04 16.52
C ARG A 19 9.72 -7.06 16.51
N LEU A 20 8.49 -7.54 16.68
CA LEU A 20 7.32 -6.70 16.80
C LEU A 20 7.38 -5.82 18.06
N ALA A 21 7.81 -6.38 19.19
CA ALA A 21 7.99 -5.63 20.44
C ALA A 21 9.12 -4.61 20.35
N GLU A 22 10.24 -4.91 19.69
CA GLU A 22 11.33 -3.96 19.45
C GLU A 22 10.90 -2.86 18.48
N GLY A 23 10.19 -3.21 17.40
CA GLY A 23 9.63 -2.24 16.46
C GLY A 23 8.65 -1.26 17.14
N GLN A 24 7.83 -1.74 18.06
CA GLN A 24 6.91 -0.87 18.84
C GLN A 24 7.63 0.05 19.84
N LYS A 25 8.72 -0.38 20.44
CA LYS A 25 9.49 0.45 21.40
C LYS A 25 10.22 1.61 20.76
N ASN A 26 10.60 1.49 19.50
CA ASN A 26 11.39 2.48 18.76
C ASN A 26 10.56 3.35 17.83
N LYS A 27 9.23 3.17 17.77
CA LYS A 27 8.36 3.97 16.88
C LYS A 27 8.34 5.42 17.36
N ILE A 28 8.84 6.30 16.50
CA ILE A 28 8.65 7.74 16.67
C ILE A 28 7.14 8.00 16.51
N PRO A 29 6.48 8.68 17.48
CA PRO A 29 5.08 9.06 17.33
C PRO A 29 4.86 9.80 16.00
N PHE A 30 3.79 9.50 15.28
CA PHE A 30 3.49 10.16 14.01
C PHE A 30 3.47 11.69 14.12
N SER A 31 2.96 12.23 15.23
CA SER A 31 2.96 13.68 15.50
C SER A 31 4.38 14.27 15.51
N ARG A 32 5.34 13.57 16.11
CA ARG A 32 6.73 14.00 16.14
C ARG A 32 7.40 13.90 14.77
N PHE A 33 7.16 12.80 14.06
CA PHE A 33 7.60 12.67 12.66
C PHE A 33 7.07 13.82 11.79
N LEU A 34 5.77 14.14 11.93
CA LEU A 34 5.13 15.22 11.19
C LEU A 34 5.74 16.57 11.52
N GLU A 35 5.96 16.86 12.81
CA GLU A 35 6.59 18.10 13.29
C GLU A 35 8.01 18.26 12.74
N GLU A 36 8.86 17.24 12.88
CA GLU A 36 10.23 17.23 12.36
C GLU A 36 10.28 17.47 10.84
N LYS A 37 9.37 16.83 10.07
CA LYS A 37 9.29 17.05 8.62
C LYS A 37 8.76 18.44 8.26
N MET A 38 7.76 18.94 8.97
CA MET A 38 7.23 20.30 8.73
C MET A 38 8.30 21.36 8.99
N ASP A 39 9.08 21.21 10.04
CA ASP A 39 10.19 22.12 10.38
C ASP A 39 11.28 22.05 9.29
N ALA A 40 11.65 20.87 8.84
CA ALA A 40 12.67 20.68 7.80
C ALA A 40 12.30 21.32 6.46
N PHE A 41 11.00 21.34 6.12
CA PHE A 41 10.47 21.91 4.87
C PHE A 41 9.88 23.33 5.03
N ASP A 42 9.97 23.92 6.20
CA ASP A 42 9.35 25.22 6.53
C ASP A 42 7.86 25.28 6.21
N TYR A 43 7.12 24.21 6.52
CA TYR A 43 5.69 24.13 6.28
C TYR A 43 4.89 24.59 7.49
N SER A 44 3.97 25.53 7.26
CA SER A 44 2.85 25.79 8.16
C SER A 44 1.73 24.76 7.95
N ASN A 45 0.82 24.64 8.91
CA ASN A 45 -0.39 23.81 8.74
C ASN A 45 -1.18 24.15 7.47
N THR A 46 -1.17 25.44 7.07
CA THR A 46 -1.88 25.90 5.88
C THR A 46 -1.17 25.53 4.58
N SER A 47 0.16 25.65 4.55
CA SER A 47 0.94 25.30 3.36
C SER A 47 0.97 23.79 3.12
N LEU A 48 1.14 23.00 4.17
CA LEU A 48 1.11 21.55 4.10
C LEU A 48 -0.28 21.04 3.68
N ALA A 49 -1.35 21.59 4.25
CA ALA A 49 -2.72 21.19 3.94
C ALA A 49 -3.07 21.30 2.44
N LYS A 50 -2.44 22.23 1.71
CA LYS A 50 -2.62 22.38 0.25
C LYS A 50 -1.91 21.30 -0.58
N LYS A 51 -0.96 20.59 0.02
CA LYS A 51 -0.13 19.58 -0.66
C LYS A 51 -0.54 18.14 -0.33
N VAL A 52 -1.35 17.95 0.71
CA VAL A 52 -1.82 16.64 1.17
C VAL A 52 -3.26 16.47 0.74
N PHE A 53 -3.55 15.33 0.11
CA PHE A 53 -4.86 15.06 -0.49
C PHE A 53 -5.49 13.82 0.13
N HIS A 54 -6.81 13.78 0.09
CA HIS A 54 -7.60 12.61 0.43
C HIS A 54 -8.71 12.40 -0.59
N ARG A 55 -9.11 11.16 -0.77
CA ARG A 55 -10.17 10.75 -1.67
C ARG A 55 -11.52 11.15 -1.12
N VAL A 56 -12.37 11.75 -1.95
CA VAL A 56 -13.75 12.10 -1.64
C VAL A 56 -14.67 11.56 -2.73
N GLU A 57 -15.68 10.83 -2.31
CA GLU A 57 -16.75 10.36 -3.19
C GLU A 57 -17.97 11.26 -3.05
N LYS A 58 -18.37 11.90 -4.12
CA LYS A 58 -19.59 12.69 -4.18
C LYS A 58 -20.79 11.77 -4.44
N LYS A 59 -21.45 11.34 -3.38
CA LYS A 59 -22.58 10.38 -3.41
C LYS A 59 -23.70 10.72 -4.40
N LYS A 60 -23.91 11.99 -4.76
CA LYS A 60 -24.96 12.40 -5.69
C LYS A 60 -24.58 12.25 -7.16
N GLU A 61 -23.31 12.31 -7.47
CA GLU A 61 -22.78 12.32 -8.83
C GLU A 61 -22.03 11.03 -9.17
N GLY A 62 -21.74 10.18 -8.15
CA GLY A 62 -20.91 8.99 -8.30
C GLY A 62 -19.45 9.31 -8.66
N THR A 63 -19.08 10.61 -8.61
CA THR A 63 -17.74 11.05 -8.98
C THR A 63 -16.79 10.97 -7.79
N VAL A 64 -15.59 10.49 -8.04
CA VAL A 64 -14.48 10.47 -7.08
C VAL A 64 -13.53 11.60 -7.43
N SER A 65 -12.96 12.23 -6.42
CA SER A 65 -11.94 13.26 -6.60
C SER A 65 -11.00 13.30 -5.40
N TYR A 66 -9.78 13.78 -5.64
CA TYR A 66 -8.81 14.04 -4.57
C TYR A 66 -8.89 15.52 -4.19
N VAL A 67 -9.11 15.79 -2.91
CA VAL A 67 -9.21 17.17 -2.40
C VAL A 67 -8.16 17.42 -1.32
N PRO A 68 -7.63 18.65 -1.21
CA PRO A 68 -6.70 18.99 -0.15
C PRO A 68 -7.31 18.77 1.25
N VAL A 69 -6.52 18.28 2.20
CA VAL A 69 -6.94 18.18 3.59
C VAL A 69 -7.13 19.55 4.23
N THR A 70 -7.82 19.61 5.35
CA THR A 70 -8.02 20.88 6.05
C THR A 70 -6.82 21.21 6.95
N ARG A 71 -6.58 22.51 7.19
CA ARG A 71 -5.62 22.98 8.17
C ARG A 71 -5.87 22.40 9.57
N GLN A 72 -7.13 22.18 9.92
CA GLN A 72 -7.54 21.60 11.19
C GLN A 72 -7.11 20.13 11.30
N ALA A 73 -7.14 19.37 10.21
CA ALA A 73 -6.66 17.98 10.16
C ALA A 73 -5.15 17.92 10.49
N ILE A 74 -4.34 18.75 9.85
CA ILE A 74 -2.89 18.84 10.16
C ILE A 74 -2.70 19.17 11.65
N GLY A 75 -3.42 20.17 12.19
CA GLY A 75 -3.34 20.52 13.60
C GLY A 75 -3.79 19.41 14.56
N ALA A 76 -4.74 18.55 14.14
CA ALA A 76 -5.15 17.39 14.91
C ALA A 76 -4.06 16.31 14.92
N TRP A 77 -3.40 16.08 13.79
CA TRP A 77 -2.30 15.11 13.66
C TRP A 77 -1.08 15.52 14.50
N LEU A 78 -0.73 16.80 14.53
CA LEU A 78 0.31 17.33 15.43
C LEU A 78 -0.02 17.14 16.92
N ARG A 79 -1.29 17.04 17.29
CA ARG A 79 -1.74 16.75 18.66
C ARG A 79 -1.90 15.24 18.95
N GLY A 80 -1.47 14.37 18.02
CA GLY A 80 -1.44 12.92 18.22
C GLY A 80 -2.60 12.15 17.60
N SER A 81 -3.54 12.81 16.86
CA SER A 81 -4.48 12.08 16.02
C SER A 81 -3.76 11.45 14.83
N MET A 82 -4.32 10.37 14.27
CA MET A 82 -3.74 9.73 13.09
C MET A 82 -4.60 10.04 11.87
N PRO A 83 -3.99 10.16 10.66
CA PRO A 83 -4.74 10.16 9.41
C PRO A 83 -5.59 8.89 9.27
N SER A 84 -6.78 9.03 8.69
CA SER A 84 -7.76 7.93 8.60
C SER A 84 -7.67 7.12 7.30
N SER A 85 -6.92 7.58 6.32
CA SER A 85 -6.84 6.93 5.01
C SER A 85 -5.40 6.84 4.50
N ARG A 86 -5.15 5.82 3.69
CA ARG A 86 -3.84 5.51 3.13
C ARG A 86 -3.32 6.58 2.18
N ASP A 87 -4.19 7.12 1.34
CA ASP A 87 -3.90 8.21 0.40
C ASP A 87 -3.31 9.44 1.11
N ILE A 88 -3.75 9.75 2.33
CA ILE A 88 -3.16 10.83 3.12
C ILE A 88 -1.68 10.56 3.43
N TYR A 89 -1.32 9.33 3.81
CA TYR A 89 0.08 8.98 4.08
C TYR A 89 0.95 9.06 2.83
N VAL A 90 0.43 8.59 1.68
CA VAL A 90 1.14 8.67 0.41
C VAL A 90 1.37 10.13 0.01
N THR A 91 0.30 10.95 0.04
CA THR A 91 0.42 12.36 -0.35
C THR A 91 1.21 13.20 0.66
N LEU A 92 1.24 12.82 1.94
CA LEU A 92 2.19 13.38 2.92
C LEU A 92 3.64 13.08 2.53
N GLY A 93 3.95 11.83 2.20
CA GLY A 93 5.28 11.46 1.73
C GLY A 93 5.69 12.26 0.49
N MET A 94 4.80 12.40 -0.48
CA MET A 94 5.03 13.23 -1.67
C MET A 94 5.24 14.72 -1.30
N ALA A 95 4.46 15.26 -0.38
CA ALA A 95 4.61 16.64 0.08
C ALA A 95 5.96 16.90 0.75
N PHE A 96 6.58 15.88 1.34
CA PHE A 96 7.92 15.90 1.92
C PHE A 96 9.00 15.36 0.96
N GLU A 97 8.70 15.29 -0.34
CA GLU A 97 9.65 14.87 -1.38
C GLU A 97 10.32 13.51 -1.11
N MET A 98 9.59 12.64 -0.40
CA MET A 98 10.06 11.30 -0.08
C MET A 98 9.99 10.40 -1.32
N ASN A 99 10.98 9.53 -1.46
CA ASN A 99 10.96 8.52 -2.52
C ASN A 99 9.98 7.38 -2.21
N LEU A 100 9.79 6.50 -3.18
CA LEU A 100 8.86 5.37 -3.09
C LEU A 100 9.17 4.44 -1.90
N GLU A 101 10.44 4.18 -1.63
CA GLU A 101 10.87 3.31 -0.53
C GLU A 101 10.54 3.93 0.84
N GLU A 102 10.82 5.22 1.00
CA GLU A 102 10.52 5.97 2.22
C GLU A 102 9.01 6.05 2.47
N ILE A 103 8.20 6.29 1.42
CA ILE A 103 6.73 6.30 1.53
C ILE A 103 6.22 4.90 1.92
N ASN A 104 6.77 3.86 1.29
CA ASN A 104 6.40 2.48 1.61
C ASN A 104 6.74 2.12 3.06
N HIS A 105 7.89 2.58 3.55
CA HIS A 105 8.30 2.41 4.95
C HIS A 105 7.30 3.08 5.94
N ILE A 106 6.85 4.31 5.65
CA ILE A 106 5.82 4.97 6.47
C ILE A 106 4.52 4.17 6.47
N LEU A 107 4.08 3.68 5.31
CA LEU A 107 2.87 2.87 5.21
C LEU A 107 2.96 1.60 6.05
N LEU A 108 4.11 0.91 6.01
CA LEU A 108 4.36 -0.29 6.81
C LEU A 108 4.39 0.01 8.32
N GLU A 109 4.99 1.11 8.73
CA GLU A 109 5.17 1.42 10.15
C GLU A 109 3.97 2.12 10.80
N THR A 110 3.26 2.97 10.04
CA THR A 110 2.24 3.86 10.61
C THR A 110 0.82 3.52 10.19
N TYR A 111 0.62 2.99 8.98
CA TYR A 111 -0.68 2.67 8.43
C TYR A 111 -0.90 1.16 8.34
N MET A 112 -1.38 0.55 9.43
CA MET A 112 -1.95 -0.82 9.45
C MET A 112 -1.07 -1.96 8.90
N GLY A 113 0.22 -1.74 8.67
CA GLY A 113 1.20 -2.81 8.47
C GLY A 113 1.38 -3.34 7.06
N TYR A 114 0.83 -2.72 6.02
CA TYR A 114 1.14 -3.12 4.63
C TYR A 114 1.45 -1.92 3.73
N GLY A 115 2.47 -2.10 2.90
CA GLY A 115 2.94 -1.12 1.92
C GLY A 115 2.13 -1.11 0.62
N LEU A 116 2.71 -0.50 -0.42
CA LEU A 116 2.17 -0.54 -1.77
C LEU A 116 2.45 -1.90 -2.41
N TYR A 117 1.45 -2.48 -3.06
CA TYR A 117 1.56 -3.77 -3.74
C TYR A 117 1.44 -3.59 -5.25
N CYS A 118 2.51 -3.84 -5.98
CA CYS A 118 2.62 -3.52 -7.41
C CYS A 118 1.61 -4.23 -8.31
N LYS A 119 1.03 -5.37 -7.93
CA LYS A 119 -0.01 -6.07 -8.69
C LYS A 119 -1.42 -5.55 -8.38
N ASN A 120 -1.59 -4.70 -7.37
CA ASN A 120 -2.83 -3.98 -7.13
C ASN A 120 -2.86 -2.72 -7.99
N ILE A 121 -3.94 -2.52 -8.75
CA ILE A 121 -4.02 -1.42 -9.70
C ILE A 121 -3.99 -0.04 -9.01
N ASP A 122 -4.67 0.10 -7.88
CA ASP A 122 -4.67 1.35 -7.13
C ASP A 122 -3.27 1.67 -6.59
N ASP A 123 -2.53 0.64 -6.16
CA ASP A 123 -1.16 0.80 -5.68
C ASP A 123 -0.18 1.08 -6.82
N ALA A 124 -0.35 0.45 -7.99
CA ALA A 124 0.42 0.75 -9.18
C ALA A 124 0.21 2.21 -9.65
N LEU A 125 -1.03 2.72 -9.56
CA LEU A 125 -1.34 4.12 -9.80
C LEU A 125 -0.62 5.05 -8.81
N TRP A 126 -0.59 4.69 -7.52
CA TRP A 126 0.17 5.45 -6.52
C TRP A 126 1.67 5.44 -6.81
N ILE A 127 2.24 4.31 -7.22
CA ILE A 127 3.65 4.21 -7.62
C ILE A 127 3.93 5.14 -8.81
N ALA A 128 3.08 5.11 -9.84
CA ALA A 128 3.19 5.97 -11.01
C ALA A 128 3.07 7.46 -10.65
N LEU A 129 2.16 7.82 -9.75
CA LEU A 129 2.01 9.19 -9.24
C LEU A 129 3.25 9.66 -8.44
N ILE A 130 3.78 8.82 -7.55
CA ILE A 130 5.01 9.10 -6.77
C ILE A 130 6.19 9.33 -7.71
N ASN A 131 6.27 8.56 -8.81
CA ASN A 131 7.29 8.75 -9.85
C ASN A 131 7.05 9.99 -10.73
N GLY A 132 5.97 10.75 -10.49
CA GLY A 132 5.67 12.00 -11.19
C GLY A 132 5.12 11.83 -12.61
N LEU A 133 4.57 10.67 -12.96
CA LEU A 133 4.06 10.41 -14.32
C LEU A 133 2.80 11.21 -14.65
N PHE A 134 2.03 11.61 -13.66
CA PHE A 134 0.84 12.44 -13.80
C PHE A 134 0.54 13.19 -12.49
N PRO A 135 -0.20 14.31 -12.52
CA PRO A 135 -0.60 15.05 -11.33
C PRO A 135 -1.80 14.39 -10.61
N ILE A 136 -1.96 14.68 -9.30
CA ILE A 136 -3.00 14.07 -8.47
C ILE A 136 -4.44 14.30 -8.97
N ASP A 137 -4.70 15.43 -9.60
CA ASP A 137 -6.01 15.77 -10.18
C ASP A 137 -6.38 14.90 -11.40
N ALA A 138 -5.39 14.30 -12.06
CA ALA A 138 -5.59 13.35 -13.15
C ALA A 138 -5.75 11.89 -12.68
N PHE A 139 -5.69 11.60 -11.37
CA PHE A 139 -5.65 10.22 -10.84
C PHE A 139 -6.83 9.37 -11.33
N GLU A 140 -8.06 9.89 -11.23
CA GLU A 140 -9.26 9.13 -11.61
C GLU A 140 -9.39 9.01 -13.15
N ASP A 141 -8.90 9.98 -13.94
CA ASP A 141 -8.88 9.88 -15.40
C ASP A 141 -7.88 8.81 -15.85
N VAL A 142 -6.69 8.77 -15.24
CA VAL A 142 -5.68 7.73 -15.52
C VAL A 142 -6.20 6.37 -15.09
N ARG A 143 -6.88 6.28 -13.94
CA ARG A 143 -7.52 5.06 -13.47
C ARG A 143 -8.55 4.54 -14.45
N ALA A 144 -9.46 5.39 -14.91
CA ALA A 144 -10.49 5.03 -15.87
C ALA A 144 -9.87 4.48 -17.17
N HIS A 145 -8.80 5.14 -17.66
CA HIS A 145 -8.09 4.66 -18.85
C HIS A 145 -7.43 3.29 -18.65
N ILE A 146 -6.91 3.01 -17.46
CA ILE A 146 -6.37 1.68 -17.14
C ILE A 146 -7.47 0.63 -17.07
N GLU A 147 -8.62 0.95 -16.50
CA GLU A 147 -9.78 0.07 -16.48
C GLU A 147 -10.19 -0.31 -17.91
N ASP A 148 -10.21 0.65 -18.85
CA ASP A 148 -10.42 0.38 -20.28
C ASP A 148 -9.36 -0.57 -20.86
N ILE A 149 -8.07 -0.36 -20.58
CA ILE A 149 -6.98 -1.25 -21.01
C ILE A 149 -7.18 -2.68 -20.49
N LEU A 150 -7.59 -2.83 -19.23
CA LEU A 150 -7.80 -4.15 -18.62
C LEU A 150 -9.00 -4.89 -19.23
N GLU A 151 -10.02 -4.16 -19.73
CA GLU A 151 -11.18 -4.72 -20.41
C GLU A 151 -10.90 -5.09 -21.88
N GLU A 152 -9.83 -4.58 -22.50
CA GLU A 152 -9.45 -4.94 -23.87
C GLU A 152 -9.27 -6.47 -24.04
N ASN A 153 -9.96 -7.06 -25.02
CA ASN A 153 -9.82 -8.48 -25.35
C ASN A 153 -8.58 -8.73 -26.23
N ILE A 154 -7.39 -8.58 -25.68
CA ILE A 154 -6.14 -8.91 -26.36
C ILE A 154 -5.75 -10.33 -25.92
N GLN A 155 -5.69 -11.27 -26.89
CA GLN A 155 -5.03 -12.57 -26.66
C GLN A 155 -3.52 -12.31 -26.56
N GLN A 156 -3.01 -12.24 -25.36
CA GLN A 156 -1.57 -12.25 -25.10
C GLN A 156 -1.18 -13.61 -24.52
N ASP A 157 0.00 -14.09 -24.90
CA ASP A 157 0.66 -15.16 -24.16
C ASP A 157 0.90 -14.65 -22.73
N SER A 158 0.09 -15.14 -21.80
CA SER A 158 0.18 -14.76 -20.38
C SER A 158 1.53 -15.21 -19.84
N ARG A 159 2.47 -14.29 -19.76
CA ARG A 159 3.73 -14.49 -19.03
C ARG A 159 3.48 -14.07 -17.60
N SER A 160 3.50 -15.03 -16.70
CA SER A 160 3.54 -14.70 -15.26
C SER A 160 4.86 -14.01 -14.93
N LEU A 161 4.77 -12.87 -14.26
CA LEU A 161 5.93 -12.08 -13.85
C LEU A 161 6.07 -12.15 -12.33
N ALA A 162 7.29 -12.35 -11.85
CA ALA A 162 7.55 -12.27 -10.41
C ALA A 162 7.23 -10.86 -9.89
N THR A 163 6.68 -10.77 -8.68
CA THR A 163 6.28 -9.50 -8.06
C THR A 163 7.44 -8.51 -7.99
N MET A 164 8.66 -8.98 -7.73
CA MET A 164 9.86 -8.15 -7.67
C MET A 164 10.22 -7.56 -9.04
N ASP A 165 10.07 -8.32 -10.13
CA ASP A 165 10.36 -7.83 -11.47
C ASP A 165 9.36 -6.74 -11.88
N LEU A 166 8.08 -6.94 -11.58
CA LEU A 166 7.05 -5.92 -11.82
C LEU A 166 7.28 -4.65 -11.00
N TRP A 167 7.72 -4.79 -9.75
CA TRP A 167 8.10 -3.66 -8.90
C TRP A 167 9.24 -2.84 -9.52
N VAL A 168 10.30 -3.51 -9.98
CA VAL A 168 11.43 -2.86 -10.66
C VAL A 168 10.96 -2.14 -11.92
N MET A 169 10.17 -2.82 -12.77
CA MET A 169 9.63 -2.22 -13.99
C MET A 169 8.79 -0.97 -13.69
N LEU A 170 7.88 -1.02 -12.72
CA LEU A 170 7.05 0.12 -12.33
C LEU A 170 7.90 1.28 -11.78
N SER A 171 8.97 1.00 -11.06
CA SER A 171 9.86 2.03 -10.53
C SER A 171 10.73 2.72 -11.60
N GLU A 172 10.96 2.05 -12.74
CA GLU A 172 11.79 2.54 -13.85
C GLU A 172 11.02 3.28 -14.94
N VAL A 173 9.68 3.18 -14.97
CA VAL A 173 8.82 3.88 -15.93
C VAL A 173 9.02 5.40 -15.82
N LYS A 174 9.15 6.08 -16.96
CA LYS A 174 9.42 7.52 -17.05
C LYS A 174 8.30 8.34 -17.66
N THR A 175 7.40 7.70 -18.40
CA THR A 175 6.28 8.37 -19.07
C THR A 175 4.97 7.63 -18.80
N LEU A 176 3.86 8.36 -18.92
CA LEU A 176 2.53 7.79 -18.75
C LEU A 176 2.23 6.75 -19.86
N GLU A 177 2.74 6.96 -21.06
CA GLU A 177 2.63 6.01 -22.16
C GLU A 177 3.34 4.70 -21.86
N GLU A 178 4.57 4.75 -21.34
CA GLU A 178 5.30 3.54 -20.89
C GLU A 178 4.54 2.80 -19.78
N PHE A 179 3.90 3.55 -18.88
CA PHE A 179 3.08 2.96 -17.82
C PHE A 179 1.87 2.22 -18.41
N TYR A 180 1.15 2.83 -19.35
CA TYR A 180 0.04 2.16 -20.03
C TYR A 180 0.47 0.91 -20.80
N GLU A 181 1.61 0.96 -21.49
CA GLU A 181 2.16 -0.21 -22.19
C GLU A 181 2.57 -1.32 -21.22
N LEU A 182 3.11 -0.97 -20.05
CA LEU A 182 3.43 -1.94 -19.00
C LEU A 182 2.15 -2.63 -18.50
N ILE A 183 1.11 -1.85 -18.16
CA ILE A 183 -0.19 -2.40 -17.73
C ILE A 183 -0.79 -3.29 -18.83
N ARG A 184 -0.76 -2.86 -20.09
CA ARG A 184 -1.28 -3.65 -21.23
C ARG A 184 -0.52 -4.97 -21.39
N SER A 185 0.81 -4.93 -21.28
CA SER A 185 1.68 -6.10 -21.44
C SER A 185 1.53 -7.14 -20.34
N TYR A 186 1.15 -6.72 -19.14
CA TYR A 186 1.02 -7.58 -17.96
C TYR A 186 -0.36 -7.51 -17.30
N LYS A 187 -1.40 -7.24 -18.10
CA LYS A 187 -2.77 -7.01 -17.59
C LYS A 187 -3.31 -8.15 -16.72
N ASP A 188 -2.90 -9.40 -16.97
CA ASP A 188 -3.34 -10.55 -16.21
C ASP A 188 -2.79 -10.53 -14.77
N GLU A 189 -1.64 -9.88 -14.54
CA GLU A 189 -1.07 -9.66 -13.21
C GLU A 189 -1.86 -8.63 -12.38
N PHE A 190 -2.62 -7.73 -13.03
CA PHE A 190 -3.39 -6.66 -12.41
C PHE A 190 -4.90 -6.96 -12.30
N LYS A 191 -5.40 -8.03 -12.93
CA LYS A 191 -6.84 -8.36 -12.97
C LYS A 191 -7.46 -8.63 -11.60
N ASP A 192 -6.65 -9.04 -10.64
CA ASP A 192 -7.10 -9.38 -9.29
C ASP A 192 -6.86 -8.27 -8.26
N GLY A 193 -7.01 -7.00 -8.65
CA GLY A 193 -6.83 -5.82 -7.79
C GLY A 193 -7.64 -5.79 -6.49
N THR A 194 -8.50 -6.80 -6.28
CA THR A 194 -9.23 -7.05 -5.04
C THR A 194 -8.56 -8.10 -4.15
N ARG A 195 -7.36 -8.60 -4.51
CA ARG A 195 -6.66 -9.55 -3.64
C ARG A 195 -6.38 -8.89 -2.30
N LYS A 196 -7.06 -9.39 -1.28
CA LYS A 196 -6.85 -8.96 0.09
C LYS A 196 -5.46 -9.40 0.54
N PHE A 197 -4.84 -8.62 1.43
CA PHE A 197 -3.53 -8.95 2.03
C PHE A 197 -3.42 -10.43 2.46
N GLY A 198 -4.51 -11.01 3.01
CA GLY A 198 -4.57 -12.44 3.35
C GLY A 198 -4.29 -13.37 2.16
N GLN A 199 -4.79 -13.05 0.97
CA GLN A 199 -4.56 -13.86 -0.23
C GLN A 199 -3.11 -13.76 -0.73
N CYS A 200 -2.51 -12.55 -0.66
CA CYS A 200 -1.09 -12.37 -0.99
C CYS A 200 -0.19 -13.12 0.01
N LEU A 201 -0.55 -13.10 1.28
CA LEU A 201 0.19 -13.83 2.32
C LEU A 201 0.02 -15.35 2.17
N GLU A 202 -1.17 -15.82 1.81
CA GLU A 202 -1.45 -17.22 1.50
C GLU A 202 -0.58 -17.72 0.34
N GLU A 203 -0.45 -16.95 -0.75
CA GLU A 203 0.40 -17.29 -1.90
C GLU A 203 1.88 -17.37 -1.51
N VAL A 204 2.39 -16.38 -0.76
CA VAL A 204 3.79 -16.40 -0.30
C VAL A 204 4.06 -17.59 0.62
N ILE A 205 3.12 -17.93 1.49
CA ILE A 205 3.25 -19.08 2.39
C ILE A 205 3.13 -20.39 1.62
N GLU A 206 2.26 -20.47 0.59
CA GLU A 206 2.09 -21.65 -0.24
C GLU A 206 3.31 -21.90 -1.15
N GLU A 207 3.87 -20.85 -1.75
CA GLU A 207 5.09 -20.92 -2.56
C GLU A 207 6.33 -21.31 -1.73
N GLU A 208 6.47 -20.74 -0.52
CA GLU A 208 7.67 -20.94 0.31
C GLU A 208 7.60 -22.22 1.17
N TYR A 209 6.43 -22.60 1.65
CA TYR A 209 6.30 -23.62 2.70
C TYR A 209 5.38 -24.80 2.37
N GLY A 210 4.55 -24.76 1.33
CA GLY A 210 3.67 -25.85 0.92
C GLY A 210 2.70 -26.36 2.00
N TYR A 211 2.30 -25.50 2.97
CA TYR A 211 1.55 -25.87 4.17
C TYR A 211 0.32 -25.00 4.39
N TYR A 212 -0.72 -25.23 3.59
CA TYR A 212 -1.97 -24.45 3.64
C TYR A 212 -2.67 -24.45 5.01
N ASP A 213 -2.78 -25.61 5.66
CA ASP A 213 -3.50 -25.75 6.94
C ASP A 213 -2.83 -25.03 8.12
N LYS A 214 -1.50 -24.94 8.13
CA LYS A 214 -0.76 -24.29 9.22
C LYS A 214 -0.72 -22.76 9.08
N ALA A 215 -0.73 -22.25 7.86
CA ALA A 215 -0.77 -20.82 7.59
C ALA A 215 -2.14 -20.20 7.95
N ALA A 216 -3.22 -20.89 7.66
CA ALA A 216 -4.57 -20.45 8.04
C ALA A 216 -4.72 -20.38 9.57
N TRP A 217 -4.12 -21.33 10.30
CA TRP A 217 -4.09 -21.32 11.75
C TRP A 217 -3.25 -20.17 12.32
N PHE A 218 -2.10 -19.90 11.71
CA PHE A 218 -1.20 -18.81 12.08
C PHE A 218 -1.88 -17.42 11.92
N LEU A 219 -2.55 -17.18 10.78
CA LEU A 219 -3.28 -15.93 10.53
C LEU A 219 -4.43 -15.72 11.51
N ARG A 220 -5.05 -16.79 11.97
CA ARG A 220 -6.12 -16.76 12.95
C ARG A 220 -5.61 -16.40 14.35
N ASP A 221 -4.46 -16.90 14.74
CA ASP A 221 -3.91 -16.75 16.09
C ASP A 221 -3.25 -15.37 16.31
N ILE A 222 -2.68 -14.75 15.26
CA ILE A 222 -2.15 -13.38 15.33
C ILE A 222 -3.25 -12.29 15.35
N GLY A 223 -4.53 -12.69 15.45
CA GLY A 223 -5.65 -11.76 15.63
C GLY A 223 -5.97 -10.89 14.41
N CYS A 224 -5.66 -11.37 13.21
CA CYS A 224 -6.09 -10.72 11.98
C CYS A 224 -7.61 -10.91 11.80
N LEU A 225 -8.40 -10.24 12.66
CA LEU A 225 -9.87 -10.35 12.79
C LEU A 225 -10.63 -10.10 11.48
N HIS A 226 -10.00 -9.59 10.44
CA HIS A 226 -10.61 -9.41 9.13
C HIS A 226 -10.66 -10.69 8.30
N CYS A 227 -9.91 -11.73 8.65
CA CYS A 227 -9.91 -13.01 7.93
C CYS A 227 -11.08 -13.94 8.34
N GLU A 228 -11.63 -13.80 9.54
CA GLU A 228 -12.68 -14.70 10.04
C GLU A 228 -13.99 -14.70 9.22
N ALA A 229 -14.29 -13.61 8.53
CA ALA A 229 -15.54 -13.46 7.78
C ALA A 229 -15.57 -14.20 6.42
N GLN A 230 -14.46 -14.75 5.95
CA GLN A 230 -14.35 -15.34 4.61
C GLN A 230 -14.12 -16.86 4.58
N PHE A 231 -13.68 -17.47 5.67
CA PHE A 231 -13.43 -18.91 5.73
C PHE A 231 -14.63 -19.75 6.23
N SER A 232 -15.80 -19.14 6.42
CA SER A 232 -17.02 -19.81 6.88
C SER A 232 -18.08 -19.97 5.76
N LYS A 233 -17.64 -20.32 4.54
CA LYS A 233 -18.57 -20.76 3.48
C LYS A 233 -18.04 -21.98 2.77
#